data_e27edf103db7d26330a5704482b326d0
#
_entry.id   e27edf103db7d26330a5704482b326d0
#
_cell.length_a   1.000
_cell.length_b   1.000
_cell.length_c   1.000
_cell.angle_alpha   90.00
_cell.angle_beta   90.00
_cell.angle_gamma   90.00
#
_symmetry.space_group_name_H-M   'P 1'
#
loop_
_entity.id
_entity.type
_entity.pdbx_description
1 polymer ?
#
loop_
_entity_poly.entity_id
_entity_poly.type
_entity_poly.pdbx_seq_one_letter_code
_entity_poly.pdbx_strand_id
1 'polypeptide(L)'
;MNLKEGVSLNIKKMNPEKQLKFKNFDDITVSTKTYTATTNLNINIQLLFESIPITPYVVTIKKRGRKKKGEQVNHNKDIEPGSIVTVKFENQIRGVELKNKKPKPKKKKWFRNSITVVIILDKPINFKVCRNGTFQMTGCKNLEHAELCVKHIWNHMKNNNKVFEYTRGNKLETIFIPSMRNIDFSLGFLVDREKLNTFICKHEQFHCLLETSFGYTGVNIKIPLKEDITKMEIKKIVATEDGFKENWTTYQEYLDLLSPKDAASKLDADRYNTFLVFHSGKCIHSGLTADFMRPAYNLFLKLIKEAYNEIEERLDPKYEEGDKSSLSLEEELAILQICK
;
A
#
# COMPACT_ATOMS: atom_id res chain seq x y z
N MET A 1 66.37 34.29 4.47
CA MET A 1 66.24 32.89 4.86
C MET A 1 64.78 32.43 4.51
N ASN A 2 64.71 31.61 3.48
CA ASN A 2 63.45 31.12 2.89
C ASN A 2 62.79 30.13 3.80
N LEU A 3 61.46 30.13 3.83
CA LEU A 3 60.64 28.96 3.93
C LEU A 3 59.22 29.26 3.47
N LYS A 4 58.95 28.94 2.20
CA LYS A 4 57.62 28.71 1.65
C LYS A 4 57.32 27.25 1.85
N GLU A 5 56.35 26.91 2.63
CA GLU A 5 55.71 25.59 2.56
C GLU A 5 54.29 25.80 2.03
N GLY A 6 54.12 25.38 0.78
CA GLY A 6 52.85 25.33 0.13
C GLY A 6 52.04 24.11 0.59
N VAL A 7 50.92 24.35 1.22
CA VAL A 7 49.91 23.30 1.47
C VAL A 7 49.19 23.06 0.14
N SER A 8 49.59 21.97 -0.51
CA SER A 8 48.87 21.44 -1.68
C SER A 8 47.54 20.83 -1.22
N LEU A 9 46.46 21.55 -1.42
CA LEU A 9 45.12 21.02 -1.35
C LEU A 9 44.95 20.00 -2.47
N ASN A 10 45.05 18.72 -2.12
CA ASN A 10 44.67 17.62 -3.00
C ASN A 10 43.13 17.70 -3.27
N ILE A 11 42.76 18.42 -4.32
CA ILE A 11 41.41 18.34 -4.90
C ILE A 11 41.31 16.95 -5.51
N LYS A 12 40.69 15.99 -4.77
CA LYS A 12 40.32 14.69 -5.30
C LYS A 12 39.47 14.91 -6.54
N LYS A 13 39.98 14.49 -7.69
CA LYS A 13 39.28 14.47 -8.99
C LYS A 13 37.89 13.86 -8.77
N MET A 14 36.86 14.65 -9.02
CA MET A 14 35.48 14.18 -9.11
C MET A 14 35.43 13.08 -10.18
N ASN A 15 34.93 11.90 -9.82
CA ASN A 15 34.61 10.86 -10.78
C ASN A 15 33.64 11.43 -11.82
N PRO A 16 33.80 11.09 -13.12
CA PRO A 16 32.87 11.53 -14.15
C PRO A 16 31.46 11.04 -13.77
N GLU A 17 30.49 11.92 -13.93
CA GLU A 17 29.09 11.77 -13.58
C GLU A 17 28.60 10.33 -13.78
N LYS A 18 28.38 9.62 -12.69
CA LYS A 18 27.68 8.33 -12.70
C LYS A 18 26.27 8.64 -13.15
N GLN A 19 25.99 8.39 -14.43
CA GLN A 19 24.72 8.70 -15.04
C GLN A 19 23.62 7.89 -14.33
N LEU A 20 22.89 8.53 -13.42
CA LEU A 20 21.77 7.90 -12.67
C LEU A 20 20.70 7.48 -13.67
N LYS A 21 20.53 6.17 -13.83
CA LYS A 21 19.49 5.57 -14.67
C LYS A 21 18.35 5.11 -13.77
N PHE A 22 17.23 5.80 -13.85
CA PHE A 22 16.00 5.38 -13.18
C PHE A 22 15.07 4.69 -14.18
N LYS A 23 14.21 3.79 -13.69
CA LYS A 23 13.16 3.17 -14.49
C LYS A 23 12.12 4.22 -14.90
N ASN A 24 11.52 4.06 -16.08
CA ASN A 24 10.34 4.83 -16.41
C ASN A 24 9.18 4.44 -15.49
N PHE A 25 8.27 5.37 -15.22
CA PHE A 25 7.12 5.13 -14.36
C PHE A 25 6.28 3.94 -14.79
N ASP A 26 6.06 3.80 -16.10
CA ASP A 26 5.20 2.76 -16.67
C ASP A 26 5.86 1.36 -16.66
N ASP A 27 7.19 1.29 -16.51
CA ASP A 27 7.93 0.03 -16.37
C ASP A 27 7.97 -0.50 -14.92
N ILE A 28 7.37 0.24 -13.96
CA ILE A 28 7.36 -0.15 -12.56
C ILE A 28 6.09 -0.94 -12.24
N THR A 29 6.28 -2.16 -11.75
CA THR A 29 5.17 -3.01 -11.35
C THR A 29 4.41 -2.43 -10.16
N VAL A 30 3.08 -2.42 -10.25
CA VAL A 30 2.21 -2.03 -9.14
C VAL A 30 2.26 -3.09 -8.04
N SER A 31 2.63 -2.69 -6.83
CA SER A 31 2.70 -3.61 -5.68
C SER A 31 1.34 -3.85 -5.07
N THR A 32 0.50 -2.82 -4.95
CA THR A 32 -0.86 -2.96 -4.41
C THR A 32 -1.75 -1.79 -4.83
N LYS A 33 -3.06 -2.07 -4.89
CA LYS A 33 -4.11 -1.07 -5.04
C LYS A 33 -5.13 -1.21 -3.91
N THR A 34 -5.70 -0.10 -3.51
CA THR A 34 -6.82 0.00 -2.57
C THR A 34 -7.98 0.69 -3.27
N TYR A 35 -9.17 0.11 -3.13
CA TYR A 35 -10.40 0.67 -3.68
C TYR A 35 -11.42 0.85 -2.57
N THR A 36 -12.21 1.88 -2.72
CA THR A 36 -13.47 2.04 -2.00
C THR A 36 -14.61 1.86 -2.99
N ALA A 37 -15.54 0.94 -2.72
CA ALA A 37 -16.74 0.82 -3.50
C ALA A 37 -17.92 1.33 -2.67
N THR A 38 -18.72 2.22 -3.25
CA THR A 38 -19.94 2.74 -2.62
C THR A 38 -21.16 2.19 -3.35
N THR A 39 -22.07 1.57 -2.61
CA THR A 39 -23.32 1.03 -3.16
C THR A 39 -24.52 1.89 -2.75
N ASN A 40 -25.66 1.66 -3.38
CA ASN A 40 -26.95 2.21 -2.98
C ASN A 40 -27.69 1.35 -1.95
N LEU A 41 -26.94 0.71 -1.03
CA LEU A 41 -27.49 -0.19 -0.03
C LEU A 41 -27.22 0.31 1.39
N ASN A 42 -28.20 0.09 2.28
CA ASN A 42 -27.95 -0.05 3.71
C ASN A 42 -27.91 -1.54 4.04
N ILE A 43 -26.88 -1.99 4.74
CA ILE A 43 -26.63 -3.43 5.00
C ILE A 43 -26.77 -3.70 6.49
N ASN A 44 -27.57 -4.70 6.83
CA ASN A 44 -27.59 -5.27 8.17
C ASN A 44 -26.36 -6.17 8.33
N ILE A 45 -25.28 -5.59 8.86
CA ILE A 45 -23.98 -6.26 8.96
C ILE A 45 -24.00 -7.47 9.93
N GLN A 46 -24.90 -7.48 10.93
CA GLN A 46 -25.05 -8.62 11.83
C GLN A 46 -25.64 -9.81 11.06
N LEU A 47 -26.77 -9.61 10.38
CA LEU A 47 -27.39 -10.68 9.58
C LEU A 47 -26.48 -11.12 8.45
N LEU A 48 -25.74 -10.20 7.83
CA LEU A 48 -24.73 -10.54 6.81
C LEU A 48 -23.62 -11.40 7.42
N PHE A 49 -23.10 -11.03 8.60
CA PHE A 49 -22.09 -11.82 9.31
C PHE A 49 -22.56 -13.24 9.57
N GLU A 50 -23.81 -13.43 9.99
CA GLU A 50 -24.40 -14.73 10.32
C GLU A 50 -24.68 -15.58 9.07
N SER A 51 -25.08 -14.97 7.95
CA SER A 51 -25.55 -15.67 6.75
C SER A 51 -24.44 -16.04 5.76
N ILE A 52 -23.29 -15.35 5.75
CA ILE A 52 -22.20 -15.65 4.81
C ILE A 52 -21.67 -17.07 5.03
N PRO A 53 -21.65 -17.94 4.00
CA PRO A 53 -21.03 -19.26 4.11
C PRO A 53 -19.52 -19.15 4.25
N ILE A 54 -18.91 -20.06 5.03
CA ILE A 54 -17.48 -20.13 5.26
C ILE A 54 -16.93 -21.40 4.65
N THR A 55 -15.94 -21.24 3.76
CA THR A 55 -15.22 -22.38 3.19
C THR A 55 -14.09 -22.79 4.13
N PRO A 56 -13.95 -24.08 4.48
CA PRO A 56 -12.81 -24.58 5.28
C PRO A 56 -11.47 -24.24 4.60
N TYR A 57 -10.52 -23.74 5.38
CA TYR A 57 -9.22 -23.31 4.88
C TYR A 57 -8.12 -23.73 5.85
N VAL A 58 -7.01 -24.29 5.33
CA VAL A 58 -5.85 -24.67 6.13
C VAL A 58 -4.75 -23.63 5.99
N VAL A 59 -4.34 -23.00 7.10
CA VAL A 59 -3.23 -22.04 7.12
C VAL A 59 -1.91 -22.79 7.09
N THR A 60 -1.20 -22.73 5.96
CA THR A 60 0.17 -23.23 5.87
C THR A 60 1.14 -22.22 6.50
N ILE A 61 1.69 -22.56 7.65
CA ILE A 61 2.71 -21.76 8.34
C ILE A 61 4.02 -21.91 7.57
N LYS A 62 4.46 -20.86 6.89
CA LYS A 62 5.80 -20.82 6.28
C LYS A 62 6.84 -20.77 7.41
N LYS A 63 7.44 -21.92 7.74
CA LYS A 63 8.60 -21.95 8.66
C LYS A 63 9.78 -21.25 7.97
N ARG A 64 10.43 -20.30 8.68
CA ARG A 64 11.72 -19.76 8.26
C ARG A 64 12.76 -20.86 8.41
N GLY A 65 13.45 -21.24 7.34
CA GLY A 65 14.50 -22.25 7.33
C GLY A 65 14.70 -22.83 5.95
N ARG A 66 15.83 -23.55 5.76
CA ARG A 66 16.18 -24.26 4.52
C ARG A 66 15.06 -25.25 4.19
N LYS A 67 14.45 -25.12 3.00
CA LYS A 67 13.38 -26.02 2.56
C LYS A 67 13.89 -27.46 2.56
N LYS A 68 13.33 -28.32 3.41
CA LYS A 68 13.51 -29.76 3.27
C LYS A 68 12.81 -30.19 1.99
N LYS A 69 13.50 -30.95 1.13
CA LYS A 69 12.89 -31.65 -0.01
C LYS A 69 11.85 -32.64 0.56
N GLY A 70 10.59 -32.28 0.54
CA GLY A 70 9.44 -33.09 0.90
C GLY A 70 8.22 -32.41 0.33
N GLU A 71 7.31 -33.19 -0.23
CA GLU A 71 6.06 -32.72 -0.84
C GLU A 71 5.31 -31.78 0.12
N GLN A 72 5.24 -30.51 -0.23
CA GLN A 72 4.29 -29.61 0.43
C GLN A 72 2.90 -30.02 -0.07
N VAL A 73 2.20 -30.80 0.73
CA VAL A 73 0.77 -31.06 0.48
C VAL A 73 0.05 -29.71 0.54
N ASN A 74 -0.38 -29.24 -0.61
CA ASN A 74 -1.20 -28.02 -0.68
C ASN A 74 -2.63 -28.42 -0.33
N HIS A 75 -2.98 -28.34 0.96
CA HIS A 75 -4.30 -28.65 1.49
C HIS A 75 -5.43 -27.75 0.93
N ASN A 76 -5.09 -26.73 0.15
CA ASN A 76 -6.03 -25.73 -0.37
C ASN A 76 -6.14 -25.80 -1.90
N LYS A 77 -5.74 -26.93 -2.54
CA LYS A 77 -5.78 -27.07 -4.01
C LYS A 77 -7.19 -26.97 -4.59
N ASP A 78 -8.19 -27.37 -3.80
CA ASP A 78 -9.58 -27.49 -4.23
C ASP A 78 -10.44 -26.26 -3.83
N ILE A 79 -9.79 -25.18 -3.38
CA ILE A 79 -10.51 -23.97 -3.02
C ILE A 79 -10.77 -23.13 -4.27
N GLU A 80 -12.05 -22.99 -4.60
CA GLU A 80 -12.49 -22.21 -5.73
C GLU A 80 -12.27 -20.69 -5.50
N PRO A 81 -11.89 -19.94 -6.56
CA PRO A 81 -11.89 -18.47 -6.50
C PRO A 81 -13.26 -17.92 -6.10
N GLY A 82 -13.28 -17.00 -5.14
CA GLY A 82 -14.53 -16.48 -4.58
C GLY A 82 -14.92 -17.10 -3.23
N SER A 83 -14.20 -18.13 -2.77
CA SER A 83 -14.42 -18.75 -1.46
C SER A 83 -14.12 -17.79 -0.33
N ILE A 84 -15.06 -17.63 0.60
CA ILE A 84 -14.89 -16.81 1.82
C ILE A 84 -14.39 -17.71 2.94
N VAL A 85 -13.20 -17.40 3.47
CA VAL A 85 -12.50 -18.23 4.47
C VAL A 85 -12.50 -17.63 5.86
N THR A 86 -12.78 -16.33 5.99
CA THR A 86 -12.86 -15.63 7.27
C THR A 86 -13.87 -14.50 7.22
N VAL A 87 -14.71 -14.40 8.24
CA VAL A 87 -15.52 -13.22 8.50
C VAL A 87 -15.37 -12.83 9.97
N LYS A 88 -15.15 -11.53 10.23
CA LYS A 88 -14.98 -10.98 11.58
C LYS A 88 -15.97 -9.85 11.81
N PHE A 89 -16.67 -9.94 12.92
CA PHE A 89 -17.53 -8.88 13.42
C PHE A 89 -17.30 -8.69 14.91
N GLU A 90 -16.99 -7.47 15.32
CA GLU A 90 -16.63 -7.17 16.70
C GLU A 90 -15.55 -8.14 17.24
N ASN A 91 -15.85 -8.89 18.30
CA ASN A 91 -14.96 -9.90 18.90
C ASN A 91 -15.16 -11.31 18.35
N GLN A 92 -16.10 -11.49 17.43
CA GLN A 92 -16.45 -12.80 16.86
C GLN A 92 -15.70 -13.03 15.55
N ILE A 93 -15.31 -14.30 15.34
CA ILE A 93 -14.64 -14.75 14.12
C ILE A 93 -15.30 -16.03 13.67
N ARG A 94 -15.70 -16.07 12.40
CA ARG A 94 -16.12 -17.29 11.71
C ARG A 94 -15.06 -17.63 10.67
N GLY A 95 -14.64 -18.89 10.61
CA GLY A 95 -13.55 -19.36 9.74
C GLY A 95 -12.17 -19.20 10.37
N VAL A 96 -11.12 -18.98 9.57
CA VAL A 96 -9.71 -19.11 9.97
C VAL A 96 -8.97 -17.76 9.91
N GLU A 97 -8.19 -17.42 10.94
CA GLU A 97 -7.28 -16.27 10.89
C GLU A 97 -6.03 -16.57 10.06
N LEU A 98 -5.86 -15.92 8.90
CA LEU A 98 -4.70 -16.12 8.03
C LEU A 98 -3.37 -15.59 8.59
N LYS A 99 -3.41 -14.73 9.61
CA LYS A 99 -2.21 -14.16 10.27
C LYS A 99 -2.22 -14.49 11.75
N ASN A 100 -1.36 -15.43 12.15
CA ASN A 100 -1.04 -15.67 13.54
C ASN A 100 -0.18 -14.51 14.10
N LYS A 101 -0.83 -13.39 14.45
CA LYS A 101 -0.16 -12.38 15.28
C LYS A 101 -0.31 -12.80 16.73
N LYS A 102 0.82 -12.93 17.45
CA LYS A 102 0.81 -13.07 18.91
C LYS A 102 -0.10 -11.99 19.49
N PRO A 103 -1.05 -12.33 20.37
CA PRO A 103 -1.96 -11.34 20.94
C PRO A 103 -1.15 -10.29 21.71
N LYS A 104 -1.16 -9.05 21.25
CA LYS A 104 -0.64 -7.94 22.03
C LYS A 104 -1.71 -7.56 23.07
N PRO A 105 -1.36 -7.31 24.33
CA PRO A 105 -2.30 -7.04 25.43
C PRO A 105 -2.94 -5.65 25.38
N LYS A 106 -3.13 -5.06 24.20
CA LYS A 106 -3.83 -3.78 24.06
C LYS A 106 -5.34 -4.03 23.96
N LYS A 107 -6.14 -3.26 24.75
CA LYS A 107 -7.60 -3.23 24.60
C LYS A 107 -7.95 -2.98 23.13
N LYS A 108 -8.45 -4.00 22.45
CA LYS A 108 -8.84 -3.91 21.05
C LYS A 108 -10.09 -3.04 20.97
N LYS A 109 -10.02 -1.94 20.21
CA LYS A 109 -11.22 -1.19 19.79
C LYS A 109 -11.82 -1.92 18.59
N TRP A 110 -13.07 -2.28 18.67
CA TRP A 110 -13.79 -2.97 17.59
C TRP A 110 -14.58 -1.98 16.75
N PHE A 111 -14.58 -2.20 15.44
CA PHE A 111 -15.46 -1.44 14.54
C PHE A 111 -16.85 -2.07 14.56
N ARG A 112 -17.82 -1.38 15.12
CA ARG A 112 -19.22 -1.87 15.25
C ARG A 112 -20.05 -1.71 13.97
N ASN A 113 -19.57 -0.88 13.02
CA ASN A 113 -20.31 -0.54 11.80
C ASN A 113 -19.79 -1.28 10.56
N SER A 114 -18.96 -2.29 10.72
CA SER A 114 -18.41 -3.06 9.59
C SER A 114 -18.02 -4.46 9.99
N ILE A 115 -18.16 -5.38 9.05
CA ILE A 115 -17.53 -6.72 9.09
C ILE A 115 -16.24 -6.69 8.27
N THR A 116 -15.30 -7.55 8.62
CA THR A 116 -14.10 -7.81 7.82
C THR A 116 -14.21 -9.18 7.20
N VAL A 117 -14.06 -9.26 5.89
CA VAL A 117 -14.15 -10.47 5.10
C VAL A 117 -12.80 -10.79 4.48
N VAL A 118 -12.43 -12.07 4.42
CA VAL A 118 -11.30 -12.57 3.64
C VAL A 118 -11.83 -13.53 2.59
N ILE A 119 -11.65 -13.16 1.33
CA ILE A 119 -11.99 -13.95 0.16
C ILE A 119 -10.71 -14.45 -0.52
N ILE A 120 -10.76 -15.67 -1.05
CA ILE A 120 -9.69 -16.24 -1.87
C ILE A 120 -10.05 -16.00 -3.34
N LEU A 121 -9.24 -15.21 -4.03
CA LEU A 121 -9.24 -15.07 -5.49
C LEU A 121 -7.98 -15.75 -6.03
N ASP A 122 -7.16 -15.10 -6.86
CA ASP A 122 -5.78 -15.53 -7.17
C ASP A 122 -4.87 -15.44 -5.93
N LYS A 123 -5.28 -14.67 -4.94
CA LYS A 123 -4.69 -14.49 -3.62
C LYS A 123 -5.74 -14.11 -2.58
N PRO A 124 -5.42 -14.20 -1.28
CA PRO A 124 -6.32 -13.70 -0.24
C PRO A 124 -6.49 -12.18 -0.32
N ILE A 125 -7.72 -11.71 -0.45
CA ILE A 125 -8.09 -10.28 -0.38
C ILE A 125 -8.84 -10.03 0.92
N ASN A 126 -8.38 -9.01 1.66
CA ASN A 126 -9.05 -8.54 2.86
C ASN A 126 -9.86 -7.30 2.54
N PHE A 127 -11.12 -7.29 2.90
CA PHE A 127 -11.97 -6.12 2.74
C PHE A 127 -12.97 -5.97 3.89
N LYS A 128 -13.48 -4.75 4.04
CA LYS A 128 -14.53 -4.43 4.98
C LYS A 128 -15.82 -4.16 4.23
N VAL A 129 -16.93 -4.61 4.79
CA VAL A 129 -18.29 -4.25 4.36
C VAL A 129 -18.90 -3.42 5.48
N CYS A 130 -19.28 -2.19 5.18
CA CYS A 130 -19.84 -1.24 6.14
C CYS A 130 -21.36 -1.22 6.04
N ARG A 131 -22.04 -0.83 7.15
CA ARG A 131 -23.50 -0.71 7.22
C ARG A 131 -24.09 0.19 6.13
N ASN A 132 -23.42 1.26 5.79
CA ASN A 132 -23.84 2.22 4.75
C ASN A 132 -23.54 1.75 3.31
N GLY A 133 -23.35 0.46 3.09
CA GLY A 133 -23.08 -0.10 1.76
C GLY A 133 -21.68 0.21 1.21
N THR A 134 -20.77 0.75 2.01
CA THR A 134 -19.39 1.01 1.56
C THR A 134 -18.52 -0.23 1.77
N PHE A 135 -17.75 -0.58 0.73
CA PHE A 135 -16.73 -1.63 0.77
C PHE A 135 -15.34 -0.98 0.73
N GLN A 136 -14.44 -1.43 1.58
CA GLN A 136 -13.04 -0.98 1.60
C GLN A 136 -12.12 -2.17 1.32
N MET A 137 -11.58 -2.26 0.12
CA MET A 137 -10.74 -3.37 -0.35
C MET A 137 -9.27 -2.95 -0.34
N THR A 138 -8.42 -3.77 0.30
CA THR A 138 -6.97 -3.54 0.35
C THR A 138 -6.22 -4.74 -0.21
N GLY A 139 -5.06 -4.45 -0.82
CA GLY A 139 -4.23 -5.52 -1.37
C GLY A 139 -4.68 -6.03 -2.73
N CYS A 140 -5.53 -5.31 -3.45
CA CYS A 140 -5.91 -5.62 -4.83
C CYS A 140 -4.72 -5.43 -5.78
N LYS A 141 -4.65 -6.19 -6.85
CA LYS A 141 -3.72 -5.95 -7.96
C LYS A 141 -4.34 -5.05 -9.03
N ASN A 142 -5.62 -5.26 -9.30
CA ASN A 142 -6.41 -4.57 -10.32
C ASN A 142 -7.81 -4.24 -9.79
N LEU A 143 -8.61 -3.60 -10.61
CA LEU A 143 -9.98 -3.24 -10.29
C LEU A 143 -10.89 -4.48 -10.21
N GLU A 144 -10.63 -5.48 -11.03
CA GLU A 144 -11.39 -6.74 -11.06
C GLU A 144 -11.45 -7.44 -9.70
N HIS A 145 -10.34 -7.40 -8.92
CA HIS A 145 -10.37 -7.93 -7.54
C HIS A 145 -11.41 -7.20 -6.67
N ALA A 146 -11.55 -5.89 -6.83
CA ALA A 146 -12.54 -5.11 -6.07
C ALA A 146 -13.96 -5.43 -6.52
N GLU A 147 -14.17 -5.57 -7.84
CA GLU A 147 -15.46 -5.97 -8.41
C GLU A 147 -15.89 -7.34 -7.92
N LEU A 148 -14.99 -8.32 -7.98
CA LEU A 148 -15.27 -9.68 -7.51
C LEU A 148 -15.64 -9.69 -6.02
N CYS A 149 -14.96 -8.90 -5.17
CA CYS A 149 -15.34 -8.79 -3.76
C CYS A 149 -16.80 -8.34 -3.57
N VAL A 150 -17.24 -7.32 -4.32
CA VAL A 150 -18.62 -6.82 -4.25
C VAL A 150 -19.60 -7.83 -4.84
N LYS A 151 -19.30 -8.37 -6.03
CA LYS A 151 -20.15 -9.34 -6.75
C LYS A 151 -20.38 -10.60 -5.91
N HIS A 152 -19.35 -11.13 -5.23
CA HIS A 152 -19.52 -12.30 -4.36
C HIS A 152 -20.37 -12.00 -3.14
N ILE A 153 -20.16 -10.90 -2.45
CA ILE A 153 -21.03 -10.52 -1.31
C ILE A 153 -22.47 -10.29 -1.77
N TRP A 154 -22.67 -9.61 -2.90
CA TRP A 154 -24.00 -9.44 -3.48
C TRP A 154 -24.70 -10.76 -3.76
N ASN A 155 -24.02 -11.73 -4.35
CA ASN A 155 -24.58 -13.04 -4.63
C ASN A 155 -25.04 -13.78 -3.36
N HIS A 156 -24.40 -13.55 -2.21
CA HIS A 156 -24.83 -14.14 -0.94
C HIS A 156 -26.03 -13.43 -0.31
N MET A 157 -26.25 -12.15 -0.59
CA MET A 157 -27.31 -11.38 0.06
C MET A 157 -28.52 -11.08 -0.82
N LYS A 158 -28.39 -11.10 -2.16
CA LYS A 158 -29.44 -10.68 -3.10
C LYS A 158 -30.79 -11.36 -2.93
N ASN A 159 -30.81 -12.60 -2.42
CA ASN A 159 -32.02 -13.39 -2.20
C ASN A 159 -32.57 -13.26 -0.76
N ASN A 160 -31.98 -12.42 0.08
CA ASN A 160 -32.40 -12.21 1.47
C ASN A 160 -32.64 -10.74 1.78
N ASN A 161 -33.84 -10.28 1.54
CA ASN A 161 -34.27 -8.89 1.73
C ASN A 161 -34.17 -8.38 3.17
N LYS A 162 -33.91 -9.26 4.16
CA LYS A 162 -33.67 -8.84 5.55
C LYS A 162 -32.24 -8.34 5.77
N VAL A 163 -31.31 -8.68 4.87
CA VAL A 163 -29.89 -8.35 4.98
C VAL A 163 -29.58 -6.95 4.47
N PHE A 164 -30.38 -6.42 3.55
CA PHE A 164 -30.14 -5.11 2.96
C PHE A 164 -31.42 -4.37 2.60
N GLU A 165 -31.32 -3.08 2.47
CA GLU A 165 -32.33 -2.16 1.95
C GLU A 165 -31.71 -1.24 0.90
N TYR A 166 -32.45 -0.96 -0.19
CA TYR A 166 -32.02 0.04 -1.15
C TYR A 166 -32.25 1.45 -0.59
N THR A 167 -31.21 2.30 -0.66
CA THR A 167 -31.33 3.73 -0.31
C THR A 167 -31.90 4.54 -1.48
N ARG A 168 -31.76 4.00 -2.70
CA ARG A 168 -32.33 4.56 -3.95
C ARG A 168 -32.47 3.44 -4.99
N GLY A 169 -33.47 3.57 -5.87
CA GLY A 169 -33.70 2.57 -6.91
C GLY A 169 -34.12 1.21 -6.37
N ASN A 170 -34.06 0.19 -7.21
CA ASN A 170 -34.43 -1.19 -6.91
C ASN A 170 -33.43 -2.22 -7.47
N LYS A 171 -32.28 -1.78 -7.94
CA LYS A 171 -31.18 -2.62 -8.43
C LYS A 171 -29.89 -2.17 -7.76
N LEU A 172 -28.98 -3.11 -7.51
CA LEU A 172 -27.67 -2.76 -6.98
C LEU A 172 -26.92 -1.86 -7.96
N GLU A 173 -26.52 -0.72 -7.47
CA GLU A 173 -25.55 0.16 -8.12
C GLU A 173 -24.27 0.23 -7.27
N THR A 174 -23.12 0.12 -7.89
CA THR A 174 -21.83 0.20 -7.20
C THR A 174 -20.87 1.08 -7.98
N ILE A 175 -20.25 2.03 -7.30
CA ILE A 175 -19.22 2.91 -7.85
C ILE A 175 -17.88 2.56 -7.18
N PHE A 176 -16.86 2.25 -8.00
CA PHE A 176 -15.52 1.90 -7.54
C PHE A 176 -14.58 3.10 -7.66
N ILE A 177 -14.08 3.55 -6.52
CA ILE A 177 -13.23 4.73 -6.41
C ILE A 177 -11.82 4.26 -6.03
N PRO A 178 -10.78 4.55 -6.86
CA PRO A 178 -9.39 4.35 -6.47
C PRO A 178 -9.07 5.17 -5.22
N SER A 179 -8.55 4.52 -4.19
CA SER A 179 -8.19 5.19 -2.93
C SER A 179 -6.68 5.26 -2.74
N MET A 180 -5.95 4.27 -3.26
CA MET A 180 -4.50 4.23 -3.19
C MET A 180 -3.92 3.26 -4.22
N ARG A 181 -2.78 3.63 -4.80
CA ARG A 181 -1.92 2.79 -5.63
C ARG A 181 -0.49 2.92 -5.14
N ASN A 182 0.20 1.80 -4.93
CA ASN A 182 1.61 1.77 -4.54
C ASN A 182 2.46 1.17 -5.65
N ILE A 183 3.62 1.79 -5.88
CA ILE A 183 4.70 1.24 -6.68
C ILE A 183 5.98 1.22 -5.85
N ASP A 184 6.81 0.21 -6.08
CA ASP A 184 8.08 0.02 -5.39
C ASP A 184 9.22 0.09 -6.42
N PHE A 185 10.24 0.92 -6.13
CA PHE A 185 11.41 1.07 -6.99
C PHE A 185 12.67 1.31 -6.15
N SER A 186 13.83 1.41 -6.82
CA SER A 186 15.11 1.67 -6.16
C SER A 186 15.84 2.81 -6.85
N LEU A 187 16.49 3.64 -6.06
CA LEU A 187 17.38 4.72 -6.54
C LEU A 187 18.74 4.16 -7.00
N GLY A 188 19.11 2.95 -6.58
CA GLY A 188 20.36 2.30 -6.98
C GLY A 188 21.60 2.71 -6.17
N PHE A 189 21.41 3.46 -5.08
CA PHE A 189 22.48 3.89 -4.18
C PHE A 189 21.98 3.96 -2.73
N LEU A 190 22.89 4.00 -1.76
CA LEU A 190 22.56 4.18 -0.34
C LEU A 190 22.28 5.66 -0.07
N VAL A 191 21.22 5.93 0.67
CA VAL A 191 20.72 7.29 0.92
C VAL A 191 21.01 7.71 2.36
N ASP A 192 21.75 8.80 2.54
CA ASP A 192 21.80 9.53 3.80
C ASP A 192 20.45 10.22 4.03
N ARG A 193 19.67 9.66 4.94
CA ARG A 193 18.29 10.07 5.20
C ARG A 193 18.19 11.46 5.85
N GLU A 194 19.16 11.84 6.67
CA GLU A 194 19.20 13.14 7.36
C GLU A 194 19.48 14.26 6.35
N LYS A 195 20.46 14.05 5.46
CA LYS A 195 20.76 14.98 4.38
C LYS A 195 19.59 15.09 3.39
N LEU A 196 18.97 13.97 3.02
CA LEU A 196 17.77 14.01 2.18
C LEU A 196 16.65 14.79 2.84
N ASN A 197 16.37 14.56 4.13
CA ASN A 197 15.36 15.31 4.86
C ASN A 197 15.67 16.80 4.86
N THR A 198 16.92 17.17 5.17
CA THR A 198 17.37 18.57 5.18
C THR A 198 17.26 19.22 3.82
N PHE A 199 17.63 18.50 2.74
CA PHE A 199 17.51 19.01 1.37
C PHE A 199 16.04 19.27 0.99
N ILE A 200 15.14 18.31 1.23
CA ILE A 200 13.72 18.47 0.88
C ILE A 200 13.05 19.55 1.71
N CYS A 201 13.40 19.71 2.99
CA CYS A 201 12.84 20.76 3.86
C CYS A 201 13.20 22.18 3.41
N LYS A 202 14.21 22.38 2.53
CA LYS A 202 14.49 23.68 1.90
C LYS A 202 13.40 24.09 0.90
N HIS A 203 12.57 23.15 0.46
CA HIS A 203 11.51 23.38 -0.52
C HIS A 203 10.16 23.49 0.20
N GLU A 204 9.64 24.69 0.43
CA GLU A 204 8.41 24.96 1.18
C GLU A 204 7.16 24.25 0.62
N GLN A 205 7.17 23.90 -0.67
CA GLN A 205 6.04 23.23 -1.33
C GLN A 205 5.92 21.73 -1.01
N PHE A 206 6.90 21.13 -0.29
CA PHE A 206 6.89 19.72 0.07
C PHE A 206 6.83 19.57 1.60
N HIS A 207 6.13 18.54 2.05
CA HIS A 207 6.17 18.14 3.45
C HIS A 207 7.12 16.96 3.60
N CYS A 208 8.14 17.11 4.42
CA CYS A 208 9.12 16.06 4.69
C CYS A 208 9.17 15.73 6.17
N LEU A 209 9.23 14.44 6.50
CA LEU A 209 9.33 13.96 7.86
C LEU A 209 10.27 12.76 7.91
N LEU A 210 11.34 12.88 8.70
CA LEU A 210 12.18 11.77 9.12
C LEU A 210 11.78 11.37 10.54
N GLU A 211 11.01 10.30 10.68
CA GLU A 211 10.59 9.78 11.97
C GLU A 211 11.41 8.53 12.33
N THR A 212 12.15 8.62 13.45
CA THR A 212 13.01 7.53 13.94
C THR A 212 12.43 6.81 15.15
N SER A 213 11.43 7.41 15.84
CA SER A 213 10.95 7.00 17.16
C SER A 213 10.16 5.68 17.23
N PHE A 214 9.61 5.19 16.12
CA PHE A 214 8.77 3.98 16.09
C PHE A 214 9.35 2.83 15.24
N GLY A 215 10.65 2.81 15.00
CA GLY A 215 11.27 1.82 14.10
C GLY A 215 10.91 2.03 12.63
N TYR A 216 10.31 3.16 12.29
CA TYR A 216 10.10 3.60 10.92
C TYR A 216 11.42 4.21 10.42
N THR A 217 12.05 3.55 9.47
CA THR A 217 13.42 3.89 9.07
C THR A 217 13.50 4.65 7.74
N GLY A 218 12.38 5.22 7.28
CA GLY A 218 12.30 5.92 5.99
C GLY A 218 12.00 7.41 6.12
N VAL A 219 12.50 8.20 5.17
CA VAL A 219 12.10 9.61 4.97
C VAL A 219 10.76 9.62 4.26
N ASN A 220 9.76 10.26 4.85
CA ASN A 220 8.42 10.40 4.31
C ASN A 220 8.29 11.77 3.63
N ILE A 221 8.23 11.79 2.30
CA ILE A 221 8.13 13.00 1.49
C ILE A 221 6.73 13.04 0.88
N LYS A 222 5.99 14.12 1.12
CA LYS A 222 4.65 14.35 0.57
C LYS A 222 4.68 15.49 -0.43
N ILE A 223 4.25 15.20 -1.64
CA ILE A 223 4.07 16.16 -2.72
C ILE A 223 2.57 16.42 -2.86
N PRO A 224 2.07 17.64 -2.64
CA PRO A 224 0.65 17.96 -2.79
C PRO A 224 0.14 17.62 -4.18
N LEU A 225 -1.04 17.01 -4.25
CA LEU A 225 -1.74 16.76 -5.50
C LEU A 225 -2.38 18.07 -5.97
N LYS A 226 -1.98 18.55 -7.13
CA LYS A 226 -2.48 19.82 -7.72
C LYS A 226 -3.52 19.59 -8.82
N GLU A 227 -3.59 18.37 -9.31
CA GLU A 227 -4.48 17.99 -10.39
C GLU A 227 -5.93 17.94 -9.91
N ASP A 228 -6.84 18.29 -10.82
CA ASP A 228 -8.27 18.26 -10.57
C ASP A 228 -8.80 16.81 -10.52
N ILE A 229 -9.12 16.35 -9.33
CA ILE A 229 -9.62 14.99 -9.09
C ILE A 229 -11.03 14.76 -9.63
N THR A 230 -11.81 15.82 -9.89
CA THR A 230 -13.19 15.69 -10.37
C THR A 230 -13.26 14.99 -11.72
N LYS A 231 -12.22 15.12 -12.53
CA LYS A 231 -12.06 14.48 -13.84
C LYS A 231 -11.57 13.03 -13.79
N MET A 232 -11.28 12.50 -12.60
CA MET A 232 -10.82 11.12 -12.46
C MET A 232 -11.90 10.15 -12.93
N GLU A 233 -11.54 9.28 -13.87
CA GLU A 233 -12.40 8.20 -14.32
C GLU A 233 -12.58 7.13 -13.25
N ILE A 234 -13.82 6.76 -12.98
CA ILE A 234 -14.23 5.74 -12.03
C ILE A 234 -15.24 4.79 -12.67
N LYS A 235 -15.26 3.55 -12.21
CA LYS A 235 -16.14 2.53 -12.77
C LYS A 235 -17.42 2.41 -11.97
N LYS A 236 -18.56 2.36 -12.66
CA LYS A 236 -19.88 2.04 -12.10
C LYS A 236 -20.36 0.70 -12.65
N ILE A 237 -20.87 -0.17 -11.80
CA ILE A 237 -21.60 -1.37 -12.22
C ILE A 237 -23.03 -1.30 -11.70
N VAL A 238 -23.95 -1.87 -12.47
CA VAL A 238 -25.37 -1.99 -12.13
C VAL A 238 -25.79 -3.45 -12.32
N ALA A 239 -26.38 -4.06 -11.28
CA ALA A 239 -26.90 -5.42 -11.39
C ALA A 239 -28.11 -5.46 -12.34
N THR A 240 -28.10 -6.46 -13.22
CA THR A 240 -29.19 -6.77 -14.15
C THR A 240 -29.66 -8.21 -13.92
N GLU A 241 -30.70 -8.63 -14.60
CA GLU A 241 -31.18 -10.01 -14.53
C GLU A 241 -30.12 -11.02 -15.02
N ASP A 242 -29.37 -10.64 -16.08
CA ASP A 242 -28.37 -11.48 -16.73
C ASP A 242 -26.95 -11.29 -16.18
N GLY A 243 -26.74 -10.43 -15.15
CA GLY A 243 -25.42 -10.18 -14.58
C GLY A 243 -25.17 -8.75 -14.16
N PHE A 244 -24.14 -8.09 -14.72
CA PHE A 244 -23.78 -6.71 -14.39
C PHE A 244 -23.50 -5.91 -15.65
N LYS A 245 -24.15 -4.75 -15.76
CA LYS A 245 -23.81 -3.74 -16.77
C LYS A 245 -22.72 -2.83 -16.21
N GLU A 246 -21.68 -2.58 -16.99
CA GLU A 246 -20.51 -1.79 -16.64
C GLU A 246 -20.51 -0.47 -17.39
N ASN A 247 -20.26 0.62 -16.70
CA ASN A 247 -20.13 1.96 -17.27
C ASN A 247 -18.93 2.67 -16.62
N TRP A 248 -18.26 3.54 -17.37
CA TRP A 248 -17.30 4.50 -16.84
C TRP A 248 -18.00 5.83 -16.60
N THR A 249 -17.62 6.51 -15.53
CA THR A 249 -18.16 7.80 -15.10
C THR A 249 -17.04 8.64 -14.50
N THR A 250 -17.29 9.87 -14.13
CA THR A 250 -16.31 10.77 -13.50
C THR A 250 -16.47 10.82 -11.99
N TYR A 251 -15.42 11.23 -11.29
CA TYR A 251 -15.51 11.47 -9.85
C TYR A 251 -16.49 12.59 -9.53
N GLN A 252 -16.67 13.58 -10.43
CA GLN A 252 -17.69 14.63 -10.29
C GLN A 252 -19.11 14.03 -10.24
N GLU A 253 -19.44 13.14 -11.17
CA GLU A 253 -20.76 12.48 -11.17
C GLU A 253 -21.02 11.67 -9.88
N TYR A 254 -19.96 11.10 -9.28
CA TYR A 254 -20.11 10.50 -7.96
C TYR A 254 -20.36 11.53 -6.87
N LEU A 255 -19.69 12.68 -6.88
CA LEU A 255 -19.91 13.75 -5.90
C LEU A 255 -21.33 14.30 -5.97
N ASP A 256 -21.91 14.40 -7.18
CA ASP A 256 -23.28 14.87 -7.41
C ASP A 256 -24.35 13.95 -6.79
N LEU A 257 -23.99 12.69 -6.49
CA LEU A 257 -24.86 11.74 -5.78
C LEU A 257 -24.82 11.89 -4.25
N LEU A 258 -23.91 12.68 -3.73
CA LEU A 258 -23.72 12.88 -2.29
C LEU A 258 -24.50 14.11 -1.79
N SER A 259 -24.62 14.21 -0.46
CA SER A 259 -25.06 15.47 0.13
C SER A 259 -24.03 16.58 -0.15
N PRO A 260 -24.45 17.87 -0.28
CA PRO A 260 -23.51 18.96 -0.51
C PRO A 260 -22.38 19.02 0.54
N LYS A 261 -22.68 18.70 1.78
CA LYS A 261 -21.71 18.64 2.88
C LYS A 261 -20.67 17.53 2.68
N ASP A 262 -21.11 16.34 2.27
CA ASP A 262 -20.21 15.21 2.05
C ASP A 262 -19.35 15.41 0.80
N ALA A 263 -19.92 15.99 -0.26
CA ALA A 263 -19.20 16.34 -1.48
C ALA A 263 -18.10 17.37 -1.18
N ALA A 264 -18.43 18.48 -0.48
CA ALA A 264 -17.46 19.48 -0.06
C ALA A 264 -16.33 18.86 0.79
N SER A 265 -16.69 18.08 1.80
CA SER A 265 -15.68 17.39 2.65
C SER A 265 -14.73 16.49 1.87
N LYS A 266 -15.20 15.88 0.76
CA LYS A 266 -14.34 15.06 -0.10
C LYS A 266 -13.46 15.91 -1.01
N LEU A 267 -13.92 17.08 -1.45
CA LEU A 267 -13.12 18.00 -2.26
C LEU A 267 -12.05 18.71 -1.45
N ASP A 268 -12.39 19.18 -0.25
CA ASP A 268 -11.49 19.92 0.65
C ASP A 268 -10.39 19.04 1.28
N ALA A 269 -10.49 17.72 1.15
CA ALA A 269 -9.50 16.82 1.74
C ALA A 269 -8.14 16.96 1.04
N ASP A 270 -7.10 17.27 1.80
CA ASP A 270 -5.73 17.30 1.32
C ASP A 270 -5.30 15.94 0.76
N ARG A 271 -4.73 15.96 -0.44
CA ARG A 271 -4.22 14.77 -1.11
C ARG A 271 -2.75 14.94 -1.48
N TYR A 272 -2.02 13.86 -1.36
CA TYR A 272 -0.59 13.85 -1.59
C TYR A 272 -0.17 12.63 -2.40
N ASN A 273 0.83 12.82 -3.26
CA ASN A 273 1.72 11.76 -3.66
C ASN A 273 2.79 11.60 -2.58
N THR A 274 2.91 10.42 -2.00
CA THR A 274 3.81 10.17 -0.87
C THR A 274 4.94 9.26 -1.28
N PHE A 275 6.19 9.66 -1.01
CA PHE A 275 7.39 8.86 -1.22
C PHE A 275 7.98 8.49 0.13
N LEU A 276 8.14 7.20 0.39
CA LEU A 276 8.87 6.68 1.53
C LEU A 276 10.23 6.18 1.05
N VAL A 277 11.30 6.88 1.43
CA VAL A 277 12.66 6.61 1.00
C VAL A 277 13.45 5.96 2.14
N PHE A 278 13.95 4.76 1.91
CA PHE A 278 14.76 4.02 2.88
C PHE A 278 16.26 4.23 2.64
N HIS A 279 17.07 4.02 3.69
CA HIS A 279 18.53 4.06 3.61
C HIS A 279 19.10 3.20 2.47
N SER A 280 18.53 2.02 2.22
CA SER A 280 18.93 1.14 1.11
C SER A 280 18.66 1.68 -0.30
N GLY A 281 18.15 2.91 -0.43
CA GLY A 281 17.71 3.46 -1.70
C GLY A 281 16.40 2.88 -2.22
N LYS A 282 15.75 1.94 -1.50
CA LYS A 282 14.41 1.47 -1.85
C LYS A 282 13.39 2.55 -1.57
N CYS A 283 12.44 2.72 -2.47
CA CYS A 283 11.37 3.72 -2.38
C CYS A 283 10.01 3.06 -2.56
N ILE A 284 9.03 3.55 -1.79
CA ILE A 284 7.61 3.27 -2.00
C ILE A 284 6.95 4.58 -2.40
N HIS A 285 6.30 4.62 -3.56
CA HIS A 285 5.49 5.75 -3.97
C HIS A 285 4.01 5.38 -3.91
N SER A 286 3.25 6.17 -3.17
CA SER A 286 1.82 6.01 -2.95
C SER A 286 1.06 7.22 -3.52
N GLY A 287 0.01 6.97 -4.29
CA GLY A 287 -0.87 7.99 -4.86
C GLY A 287 -2.22 7.40 -5.23
N LEU A 288 -3.06 8.13 -5.97
CA LEU A 288 -4.41 7.71 -6.35
C LEU A 288 -4.39 6.81 -7.60
N THR A 289 -4.08 7.39 -8.75
CA THR A 289 -4.05 6.72 -10.06
C THR A 289 -2.71 6.95 -10.74
N ALA A 290 -2.46 6.22 -11.85
CA ALA A 290 -1.22 6.37 -12.61
C ALA A 290 -1.01 7.81 -13.10
N ASP A 291 -2.06 8.46 -13.58
CA ASP A 291 -1.99 9.79 -14.18
C ASP A 291 -1.62 10.87 -13.16
N PHE A 292 -2.16 10.76 -11.95
CA PHE A 292 -1.79 11.65 -10.84
C PHE A 292 -0.41 11.33 -10.22
N MET A 293 0.07 10.11 -10.35
CA MET A 293 1.35 9.69 -9.80
C MET A 293 2.53 10.01 -10.73
N ARG A 294 2.36 9.92 -12.05
CA ARG A 294 3.44 10.08 -13.03
C ARG A 294 4.12 11.46 -12.94
N PRO A 295 3.40 12.60 -12.88
CA PRO A 295 4.04 13.92 -12.71
C PRO A 295 4.86 14.01 -11.41
N ALA A 296 4.29 13.53 -10.31
CA ALA A 296 4.96 13.53 -9.01
C ALA A 296 6.21 12.64 -8.99
N TYR A 297 6.17 11.47 -9.65
CA TYR A 297 7.31 10.59 -9.82
C TYR A 297 8.47 11.28 -10.56
N ASN A 298 8.17 11.94 -11.69
CA ASN A 298 9.16 12.65 -12.46
C ASN A 298 9.76 13.83 -11.69
N LEU A 299 8.94 14.58 -10.95
CA LEU A 299 9.39 15.65 -10.07
C LEU A 299 10.31 15.11 -8.96
N PHE A 300 9.91 14.03 -8.31
CA PHE A 300 10.71 13.38 -7.28
C PHE A 300 12.08 12.94 -7.81
N LEU A 301 12.14 12.30 -8.98
CA LEU A 301 13.42 11.89 -9.58
C LEU A 301 14.29 13.07 -9.96
N LYS A 302 13.70 14.20 -10.37
CA LYS A 302 14.45 15.44 -10.62
C LYS A 302 15.10 15.93 -9.32
N LEU A 303 14.35 16.02 -8.23
CA LEU A 303 14.87 16.41 -6.92
C LEU A 303 16.00 15.47 -6.43
N ILE A 304 15.84 14.16 -6.61
CA ILE A 304 16.87 13.19 -6.24
C ILE A 304 18.15 13.38 -7.08
N LYS A 305 18.04 13.70 -8.37
CA LYS A 305 19.21 13.99 -9.20
C LYS A 305 19.94 15.27 -8.74
N GLU A 306 19.19 16.31 -8.39
CA GLU A 306 19.75 17.57 -7.88
C GLU A 306 20.48 17.35 -6.54
N ALA A 307 19.88 16.53 -5.66
CA ALA A 307 20.43 16.24 -4.34
C ALA A 307 21.53 15.17 -4.34
N TYR A 308 21.75 14.44 -5.42
CA TYR A 308 22.51 13.18 -5.44
C TYR A 308 23.86 13.26 -4.75
N ASN A 309 24.67 14.26 -5.07
CA ASN A 309 26.03 14.42 -4.50
C ASN A 309 26.02 14.70 -2.99
N GLU A 310 24.92 15.24 -2.47
CA GLU A 310 24.73 15.55 -1.05
C GLU A 310 24.21 14.34 -0.28
N ILE A 311 23.29 13.55 -0.88
CA ILE A 311 22.55 12.49 -0.22
C ILE A 311 23.09 11.07 -0.44
N GLU A 312 24.02 10.87 -1.42
CA GLU A 312 24.64 9.56 -1.60
C GLU A 312 25.55 9.24 -0.40
N GLU A 313 25.24 8.17 0.32
CA GLU A 313 26.13 7.67 1.36
C GLU A 313 27.20 6.78 0.73
N ARG A 314 28.45 7.25 0.77
CA ARG A 314 29.62 6.51 0.29
C ARG A 314 30.24 5.80 1.48
N LEU A 315 30.27 4.49 1.43
CA LEU A 315 31.06 3.72 2.38
C LEU A 315 32.55 4.07 2.20
N ASP A 316 33.23 4.39 3.29
CA ASP A 316 34.66 4.73 3.22
C ASP A 316 35.43 3.51 2.72
N PRO A 317 36.27 3.62 1.66
CA PRO A 317 37.04 2.46 1.13
C PRO A 317 37.92 1.76 2.16
N LYS A 318 38.22 2.42 3.29
CA LYS A 318 38.98 1.86 4.41
C LYS A 318 38.29 0.66 5.08
N TYR A 319 36.98 0.46 4.89
CA TYR A 319 36.27 -0.71 5.41
C TYR A 319 36.27 -1.90 4.44
N GLU A 320 36.65 -1.74 3.17
CA GLU A 320 36.77 -2.85 2.22
C GLU A 320 38.16 -3.55 2.30
N GLU A 321 39.19 -2.90 2.83
CA GLU A 321 40.52 -3.47 3.03
C GLU A 321 40.85 -3.81 4.50
N GLY A 322 39.90 -3.67 5.41
CA GLY A 322 40.01 -4.07 6.81
C GLY A 322 40.06 -5.59 6.92
N ASP A 323 41.26 -6.08 6.85
CA ASP A 323 41.82 -7.29 7.49
C ASP A 323 40.82 -8.44 7.73
N LYS A 324 40.70 -9.32 6.73
CA LYS A 324 40.06 -10.65 6.90
C LYS A 324 40.80 -11.58 7.86
N SER A 325 41.76 -11.11 8.64
CA SER A 325 42.69 -11.92 9.38
C SER A 325 42.58 -11.83 10.90
N SER A 326 41.62 -11.16 11.53
CA SER A 326 41.64 -11.11 13.00
C SER A 326 40.32 -10.82 13.75
N LEU A 327 39.17 -11.08 13.17
CA LEU A 327 37.99 -11.18 14.03
C LEU A 327 37.89 -12.60 14.56
N SER A 328 37.97 -12.75 15.89
CA SER A 328 37.75 -14.03 16.54
C SER A 328 36.28 -14.45 16.32
N LEU A 329 36.03 -15.74 16.29
CA LEU A 329 34.68 -16.32 16.16
C LEU A 329 33.70 -15.75 17.19
N GLU A 330 34.20 -15.27 18.34
CA GLU A 330 33.41 -14.64 19.41
C GLU A 330 32.97 -13.22 19.06
N GLU A 331 33.75 -12.43 18.31
CA GLU A 331 33.39 -11.09 17.86
C GLU A 331 32.38 -11.13 16.71
N GLU A 332 32.48 -12.12 15.80
CA GLU A 332 31.45 -12.35 14.77
C GLU A 332 30.10 -12.74 15.40
N LEU A 333 30.11 -13.54 16.45
CA LEU A 333 28.90 -13.93 17.19
C LEU A 333 28.26 -12.74 17.95
N ALA A 334 29.08 -11.84 18.48
CA ALA A 334 28.61 -10.64 19.16
C ALA A 334 27.91 -9.66 18.20
N ILE A 335 28.45 -9.46 16.99
CA ILE A 335 27.86 -8.63 15.94
C ILE A 335 26.53 -9.22 15.46
N LEU A 336 26.41 -10.55 15.37
CA LEU A 336 25.16 -11.23 14.98
C LEU A 336 24.07 -11.20 16.06
N GLN A 337 24.42 -10.94 17.32
CA GLN A 337 23.43 -10.79 18.42
C GLN A 337 22.85 -9.37 18.52
N ILE A 338 23.54 -8.35 18.02
CA ILE A 338 23.05 -6.96 18.01
C ILE A 338 22.03 -6.73 16.88
N CYS A 339 22.02 -7.59 15.86
CA CYS A 339 21.07 -7.52 14.73
C CYS A 339 19.80 -8.37 14.88
N LYS A 340 19.49 -8.85 16.07
CA LYS A 340 18.22 -9.53 16.43
C LYS A 340 17.31 -8.60 17.20
#